data_a3c12cd6506ec69d75ed5026fe7952df
#
_entry.id   a3c12cd6506ec69d75ed5026fe7952df
#
_cell.length_a   1.000
_cell.length_b   1.000
_cell.length_c   1.000
_cell.angle_alpha   90.00
_cell.angle_beta   90.00
_cell.angle_gamma   90.00
#
_symmetry.space_group_name_H-M   'P 1'
#
loop_
_entity.id
_entity.type
_entity.pdbx_description
1 polymer ?
#
loop_
_entity_poly.entity_id
_entity_poly.type
_entity_poly.pdbx_seq_one_letter_code
_entity_poly.pdbx_strand_id
1 'polypeptide(L)'
;DGVEKCIWRDDVLDISVPKQAIPESIQDMLYSGDSTMMIVTFKEPTSSMRTMNAISKIKKYTKDDCYLGGISAISEDTKDQTEHDTPIYAGIAVVLCMIVLFLGLESTIAPVVFMLGMIFPIVYNFGTNVFLGEISYITKALAVVLQLAVTLDYSIFLLHRYQEEKQKLPNEEAMAKAIKATFTSITSSSITTIAGFVALCVMQLTLGRDIGIVMAKGVVLGVLSTIFILPSLLMFFDKTIEKYKHKTILNELHRVPRFVIRHYKKILDAFVLIFIPFGYGQAHTNIYYDLISGMPGDFASIIGTNQLKDKFDMTTTHFVLVDDKLTTNEIQNMCSEIKDLKGIHNVL
;
A
#
# COMPACT_ATOMS: atom_id res chain seq x y z
N ASP A 1 -25.56 -11.17 -11.23
CA ASP A 1 -24.40 -12.01 -11.59
C ASP A 1 -23.36 -11.89 -10.48
N GLY A 2 -22.83 -13.03 -9.99
CA GLY A 2 -21.87 -13.07 -8.87
C GLY A 2 -22.46 -13.40 -7.50
N VAL A 3 -23.71 -13.09 -7.23
CA VAL A 3 -24.41 -13.51 -6.02
C VAL A 3 -24.78 -14.99 -6.16
N GLU A 4 -24.52 -15.76 -5.12
CA GLU A 4 -24.92 -17.16 -5.04
C GLU A 4 -26.32 -17.28 -4.44
N LYS A 5 -26.50 -16.72 -3.25
CA LYS A 5 -27.76 -16.77 -2.53
C LYS A 5 -27.96 -15.47 -1.73
N CYS A 6 -29.20 -15.07 -1.61
CA CYS A 6 -29.62 -14.02 -0.71
C CYS A 6 -30.58 -14.68 0.29
N ILE A 7 -30.21 -14.71 1.54
CA ILE A 7 -30.97 -15.36 2.61
C ILE A 7 -31.65 -14.30 3.44
N TRP A 8 -32.95 -14.35 3.49
CA TRP A 8 -33.76 -13.50 4.34
C TRP A 8 -34.85 -14.39 5.00
N ARG A 9 -35.80 -13.76 5.64
CA ARG A 9 -36.88 -14.41 6.36
C ARG A 9 -37.57 -15.50 5.54
N ASP A 10 -37.91 -15.23 4.29
CA ASP A 10 -38.68 -16.12 3.40
C ASP A 10 -37.94 -17.42 3.06
N ASP A 11 -36.60 -17.41 3.16
CA ASP A 11 -35.77 -18.59 2.94
C ASP A 11 -35.70 -19.49 4.17
N VAL A 12 -36.05 -18.98 5.36
CA VAL A 12 -35.95 -19.67 6.64
C VAL A 12 -37.34 -20.05 7.16
N LEU A 13 -38.32 -19.17 6.95
CA LEU A 13 -39.68 -19.33 7.44
C LEU A 13 -40.69 -18.82 6.41
N ASP A 14 -41.87 -19.44 6.35
CA ASP A 14 -42.97 -18.94 5.53
C ASP A 14 -43.32 -17.49 5.93
N ILE A 15 -43.46 -16.62 4.94
CA ILE A 15 -43.73 -15.18 5.14
C ILE A 15 -45.08 -14.94 5.86
N SER A 16 -46.00 -15.90 5.80
CA SER A 16 -47.29 -15.84 6.48
C SER A 16 -47.19 -15.98 8.00
N VAL A 17 -46.08 -16.49 8.54
CA VAL A 17 -45.87 -16.63 9.97
C VAL A 17 -45.69 -15.23 10.62
N PRO A 18 -46.54 -14.81 11.58
CA PRO A 18 -46.36 -13.54 12.26
C PRO A 18 -45.04 -13.47 13.01
N LYS A 19 -44.43 -12.27 13.10
CA LYS A 19 -43.16 -12.07 13.84
C LYS A 19 -43.14 -12.69 15.23
N GLN A 20 -44.26 -12.57 15.95
CA GLN A 20 -44.44 -13.07 17.32
C GLN A 20 -44.44 -14.60 17.43
N ALA A 21 -44.62 -15.30 16.32
CA ALA A 21 -44.64 -16.79 16.28
C ALA A 21 -43.26 -17.37 15.85
N ILE A 22 -42.29 -16.52 15.56
CA ILE A 22 -40.91 -16.95 15.19
C ILE A 22 -40.17 -17.31 16.49
N PRO A 23 -39.42 -18.42 16.55
CA PRO A 23 -38.55 -18.74 17.66
C PRO A 23 -37.60 -17.59 18.00
N GLU A 24 -37.39 -17.26 19.27
CA GLU A 24 -36.56 -16.14 19.71
C GLU A 24 -35.15 -16.15 19.09
N SER A 25 -34.52 -17.32 18.99
CA SER A 25 -33.20 -17.48 18.39
C SER A 25 -33.11 -17.01 16.93
N ILE A 26 -34.18 -17.23 16.15
CA ILE A 26 -34.24 -16.78 14.74
C ILE A 26 -34.70 -15.33 14.69
N GLN A 27 -35.56 -14.90 15.61
CA GLN A 27 -36.02 -13.53 15.70
C GLN A 27 -34.85 -12.60 16.00
N ASP A 28 -34.03 -12.92 17.00
CA ASP A 28 -32.86 -12.13 17.39
C ASP A 28 -31.78 -12.07 16.29
N MET A 29 -31.68 -13.13 15.46
CA MET A 29 -30.79 -13.16 14.32
C MET A 29 -31.24 -12.24 13.18
N LEU A 30 -32.55 -12.21 12.88
CA LEU A 30 -33.08 -11.51 11.71
C LEU A 30 -33.58 -10.09 11.99
N TYR A 31 -33.92 -9.78 13.25
CA TYR A 31 -34.55 -8.51 13.63
C TYR A 31 -33.91 -7.91 14.86
N SER A 32 -33.67 -6.61 14.83
CA SER A 32 -33.27 -5.83 15.99
C SER A 32 -33.97 -4.48 15.95
N GLY A 33 -34.90 -4.25 16.86
CA GLY A 33 -35.77 -3.07 16.84
C GLY A 33 -36.52 -2.94 15.51
N ASP A 34 -36.33 -1.83 14.82
CA ASP A 34 -36.94 -1.56 13.51
C ASP A 34 -36.08 -2.04 12.32
N SER A 35 -34.99 -2.75 12.59
CA SER A 35 -34.05 -3.20 11.57
C SER A 35 -34.21 -4.69 11.29
N THR A 36 -33.96 -5.09 10.05
CA THR A 36 -33.89 -6.49 9.64
C THR A 36 -32.59 -6.76 8.90
N MET A 37 -32.03 -7.95 9.07
CA MET A 37 -30.79 -8.36 8.45
C MET A 37 -31.05 -9.30 7.26
N MET A 38 -30.24 -9.16 6.23
CA MET A 38 -30.23 -10.01 5.05
C MET A 38 -28.79 -10.49 4.80
N ILE A 39 -28.60 -11.78 4.59
CA ILE A 39 -27.28 -12.38 4.34
C ILE A 39 -27.14 -12.63 2.86
N VAL A 40 -26.08 -12.10 2.27
CA VAL A 40 -25.76 -12.29 0.85
C VAL A 40 -24.48 -13.10 0.73
N THR A 41 -24.55 -14.26 0.07
CA THR A 41 -23.40 -15.11 -0.25
C THR A 41 -23.01 -14.96 -1.71
N PHE A 42 -21.72 -15.11 -1.99
CA PHE A 42 -21.15 -14.94 -3.33
C PHE A 42 -20.53 -16.24 -3.83
N LYS A 43 -20.57 -16.46 -5.15
CA LYS A 43 -20.01 -17.66 -5.81
C LYS A 43 -18.49 -17.73 -5.80
N GLU A 44 -17.84 -16.57 -5.71
CA GLU A 44 -16.40 -16.44 -5.82
C GLU A 44 -15.84 -15.72 -4.58
N PRO A 45 -14.52 -15.84 -4.31
CA PRO A 45 -13.88 -15.19 -3.17
C PRO A 45 -14.09 -13.67 -3.14
N THR A 46 -13.91 -13.09 -1.97
CA THR A 46 -14.05 -11.63 -1.69
C THR A 46 -13.24 -10.75 -2.63
N SER A 47 -12.05 -11.20 -3.04
CA SER A 47 -11.14 -10.47 -3.91
C SER A 47 -11.46 -10.59 -5.41
N SER A 48 -12.43 -11.44 -5.78
CA SER A 48 -12.81 -11.65 -7.18
C SER A 48 -13.49 -10.39 -7.75
N MET A 49 -13.12 -10.04 -8.97
CA MET A 49 -13.75 -8.93 -9.70
C MET A 49 -15.26 -9.11 -9.87
N ARG A 50 -15.72 -10.37 -9.96
CA ARG A 50 -17.13 -10.69 -10.10
C ARG A 50 -17.89 -10.41 -8.80
N THR A 51 -17.31 -10.76 -7.65
CA THR A 51 -17.85 -10.45 -6.32
C THR A 51 -17.88 -8.94 -6.09
N MET A 52 -16.78 -8.24 -6.36
CA MET A 52 -16.70 -6.78 -6.22
C MET A 52 -17.72 -6.05 -7.10
N ASN A 53 -17.86 -6.46 -8.36
CA ASN A 53 -18.88 -5.91 -9.27
C ASN A 53 -20.31 -6.18 -8.78
N ALA A 54 -20.56 -7.33 -8.16
CA ALA A 54 -21.86 -7.63 -7.58
C ALA A 54 -22.16 -6.71 -6.39
N ILE A 55 -21.19 -6.49 -5.52
CA ILE A 55 -21.29 -5.58 -4.36
C ILE A 55 -21.53 -4.14 -4.82
N SER A 56 -20.77 -3.66 -5.81
CA SER A 56 -20.96 -2.32 -6.38
C SER A 56 -22.37 -2.14 -6.98
N LYS A 57 -22.95 -3.21 -7.57
CA LYS A 57 -24.37 -3.19 -8.02
C LYS A 57 -25.34 -3.18 -6.84
N ILE A 58 -25.08 -3.98 -5.79
CA ILE A 58 -25.94 -4.01 -4.59
C ILE A 58 -26.00 -2.62 -3.97
N LYS A 59 -24.85 -1.94 -3.81
CA LYS A 59 -24.78 -0.56 -3.30
C LYS A 59 -25.67 0.42 -4.06
N LYS A 60 -25.87 0.23 -5.38
CA LYS A 60 -26.76 1.07 -6.17
C LYS A 60 -28.26 0.83 -5.87
N TYR A 61 -28.59 -0.32 -5.35
CA TYR A 61 -29.98 -0.65 -4.94
C TYR A 61 -30.26 -0.32 -3.48
N THR A 62 -29.21 -0.19 -2.64
CA THR A 62 -29.37 0.26 -1.25
C THR A 62 -29.72 1.73 -1.21
N LYS A 63 -30.81 2.07 -0.47
CA LYS A 63 -31.25 3.43 -0.22
C LYS A 63 -30.65 3.93 1.11
N ASP A 64 -30.93 5.17 1.47
CA ASP A 64 -30.35 5.86 2.63
C ASP A 64 -30.47 5.10 3.98
N ASP A 65 -31.50 4.24 4.12
CA ASP A 65 -31.72 3.42 5.31
C ASP A 65 -31.19 1.97 5.21
N CYS A 66 -30.46 1.66 4.13
CA CYS A 66 -29.90 0.34 3.90
C CYS A 66 -28.37 0.38 4.01
N TYR A 67 -27.83 -0.45 4.88
CA TYR A 67 -26.40 -0.53 5.14
C TYR A 67 -25.83 -1.87 4.66
N LEU A 68 -24.70 -1.84 3.97
CA LEU A 68 -24.01 -3.02 3.49
C LEU A 68 -22.68 -3.15 4.26
N GLY A 69 -22.58 -4.17 5.11
CA GLY A 69 -21.37 -4.47 5.89
C GLY A 69 -20.73 -5.80 5.49
N GLY A 70 -19.59 -6.09 6.09
CA GLY A 70 -18.85 -7.33 5.92
C GLY A 70 -17.62 -7.22 5.04
N ILE A 71 -16.73 -8.21 5.13
CA ILE A 71 -15.38 -8.20 4.55
C ILE A 71 -15.37 -7.93 3.03
N SER A 72 -16.35 -8.48 2.31
CA SER A 72 -16.44 -8.27 0.87
C SER A 72 -16.77 -6.83 0.50
N ALA A 73 -17.63 -6.16 1.26
CA ALA A 73 -17.97 -4.75 1.07
C ALA A 73 -16.79 -3.84 1.41
N ILE A 74 -16.05 -4.17 2.47
CA ILE A 74 -14.82 -3.46 2.86
C ILE A 74 -13.74 -3.61 1.78
N SER A 75 -13.58 -4.80 1.21
CA SER A 75 -12.62 -5.03 0.13
C SER A 75 -12.92 -4.21 -1.12
N GLU A 76 -14.20 -4.04 -1.44
CA GLU A 76 -14.64 -3.24 -2.59
C GLU A 76 -14.42 -1.74 -2.33
N ASP A 77 -14.81 -1.22 -1.16
CA ASP A 77 -14.54 0.18 -0.78
C ASP A 77 -13.03 0.48 -0.79
N THR A 78 -12.23 -0.45 -0.27
CA THR A 78 -10.76 -0.32 -0.25
C THR A 78 -10.18 -0.27 -1.66
N LYS A 79 -10.69 -1.10 -2.57
CA LYS A 79 -10.28 -1.09 -3.96
C LYS A 79 -10.61 0.25 -4.63
N ASP A 80 -11.86 0.69 -4.53
CA ASP A 80 -12.32 1.94 -5.14
C ASP A 80 -11.53 3.14 -4.59
N GLN A 81 -11.31 3.20 -3.28
CA GLN A 81 -10.50 4.24 -2.66
C GLN A 81 -9.04 4.20 -3.14
N THR A 82 -8.44 3.00 -3.22
CA THR A 82 -7.07 2.86 -3.70
C THR A 82 -6.93 3.29 -5.16
N GLU A 83 -7.89 2.93 -6.01
CA GLU A 83 -7.88 3.35 -7.41
C GLU A 83 -8.04 4.87 -7.56
N HIS A 84 -8.83 5.50 -6.70
CA HIS A 84 -8.99 6.96 -6.65
C HIS A 84 -7.74 7.66 -6.11
N ASP A 85 -7.16 7.16 -5.02
CA ASP A 85 -6.09 7.84 -4.29
C ASP A 85 -4.71 7.64 -4.91
N THR A 86 -4.47 6.49 -5.56
CA THR A 86 -3.15 6.18 -6.15
C THR A 86 -2.64 7.27 -7.10
N PRO A 87 -3.42 7.82 -8.06
CA PRO A 87 -2.96 8.91 -8.90
C PRO A 87 -2.73 10.21 -8.12
N ILE A 88 -3.49 10.45 -7.05
CA ILE A 88 -3.32 11.64 -6.20
C ILE A 88 -1.98 11.56 -5.46
N TYR A 89 -1.69 10.43 -4.80
CA TYR A 89 -0.40 10.23 -4.11
C TYR A 89 0.78 10.29 -5.06
N ALA A 90 0.65 9.68 -6.23
CA ALA A 90 1.68 9.76 -7.26
C ALA A 90 1.90 11.21 -7.72
N GLY A 91 0.82 11.98 -7.93
CA GLY A 91 0.89 13.40 -8.27
C GLY A 91 1.56 14.23 -7.18
N ILE A 92 1.20 14.04 -5.92
CA ILE A 92 1.83 14.72 -4.78
C ILE A 92 3.32 14.37 -4.72
N ALA A 93 3.69 13.09 -4.87
CA ALA A 93 5.09 12.67 -4.86
C ALA A 93 5.89 13.33 -5.99
N VAL A 94 5.34 13.39 -7.21
CA VAL A 94 5.96 14.08 -8.34
C VAL A 94 6.16 15.56 -8.06
N VAL A 95 5.14 16.25 -7.53
CA VAL A 95 5.24 17.69 -7.19
C VAL A 95 6.30 17.93 -6.11
N LEU A 96 6.32 17.12 -5.06
CA LEU A 96 7.33 17.22 -4.01
C LEU A 96 8.74 16.96 -4.55
N CYS A 97 8.92 15.94 -5.38
CA CYS A 97 10.19 15.66 -6.05
C CYS A 97 10.62 16.83 -6.95
N MET A 98 9.69 17.41 -7.71
CA MET A 98 9.97 18.60 -8.53
C MET A 98 10.45 19.78 -7.70
N ILE A 99 9.80 20.05 -6.56
CA ILE A 99 10.18 21.14 -5.65
C ILE A 99 11.60 20.89 -5.11
N VAL A 100 11.88 19.69 -4.61
CA VAL A 100 13.20 19.34 -4.05
C VAL A 100 14.29 19.44 -5.12
N LEU A 101 14.03 18.92 -6.32
CA LEU A 101 14.98 19.02 -7.44
C LEU A 101 15.19 20.47 -7.87
N PHE A 102 14.15 21.29 -7.91
CA PHE A 102 14.27 22.71 -8.24
C PHE A 102 15.12 23.48 -7.23
N LEU A 103 14.98 23.16 -5.95
CA LEU A 103 15.78 23.77 -4.87
C LEU A 103 17.24 23.29 -4.89
N GLY A 104 17.47 22.02 -5.25
CA GLY A 104 18.78 21.38 -5.20
C GLY A 104 19.62 21.49 -6.47
N LEU A 105 18.97 21.68 -7.62
CA LEU A 105 19.65 21.77 -8.92
C LEU A 105 19.84 23.20 -9.38
N GLU A 106 20.86 23.43 -10.23
CA GLU A 106 21.21 24.75 -10.77
C GLU A 106 20.45 25.09 -12.06
N SER A 107 19.36 24.44 -12.38
CA SER A 107 18.60 24.71 -13.61
C SER A 107 17.12 24.43 -13.42
N THR A 108 16.28 25.31 -13.95
CA THR A 108 14.83 25.15 -13.92
C THR A 108 14.33 23.98 -14.80
N ILE A 109 15.08 23.63 -15.84
CA ILE A 109 14.72 22.57 -16.80
C ILE A 109 15.20 21.18 -16.34
N ALA A 110 16.31 21.12 -15.60
CA ALA A 110 16.86 19.86 -15.13
C ALA A 110 15.84 18.99 -14.36
N PRO A 111 15.03 19.50 -13.43
CA PRO A 111 13.97 18.74 -12.76
C PRO A 111 13.00 18.08 -13.73
N VAL A 112 12.59 18.77 -14.79
CA VAL A 112 11.66 18.25 -15.80
C VAL A 112 12.31 17.10 -16.59
N VAL A 113 13.58 17.23 -16.96
CA VAL A 113 14.34 16.18 -17.66
C VAL A 113 14.48 14.93 -16.76
N PHE A 114 14.70 15.13 -15.46
CA PHE A 114 14.74 14.05 -14.49
C PHE A 114 13.41 13.31 -14.39
N MET A 115 12.32 14.06 -14.24
CA MET A 115 10.97 13.46 -14.20
C MET A 115 10.68 12.67 -15.47
N LEU A 116 11.05 13.21 -16.64
CA LEU A 116 10.92 12.49 -17.91
C LEU A 116 11.70 11.16 -17.89
N GLY A 117 12.95 11.18 -17.39
CA GLY A 117 13.77 9.99 -17.24
C GLY A 117 13.18 8.93 -16.30
N MET A 118 12.40 9.35 -15.28
CA MET A 118 11.77 8.46 -14.32
C MET A 118 10.49 7.80 -14.81
N ILE A 119 9.82 8.38 -15.81
CA ILE A 119 8.64 7.76 -16.42
C ILE A 119 8.99 6.38 -16.98
N PHE A 120 10.14 6.24 -17.63
CA PHE A 120 10.54 4.98 -18.27
C PHE A 120 10.62 3.79 -17.31
N PRO A 121 11.40 3.83 -16.22
CA PRO A 121 11.50 2.69 -15.31
C PRO A 121 10.18 2.40 -14.60
N ILE A 122 9.35 3.41 -14.33
CA ILE A 122 8.02 3.21 -13.73
C ILE A 122 7.12 2.46 -14.73
N VAL A 123 7.01 2.94 -15.97
CA VAL A 123 6.19 2.30 -17.00
C VAL A 123 6.67 0.87 -17.27
N TYR A 124 7.98 0.65 -17.36
CA TYR A 124 8.54 -0.70 -17.56
C TYR A 124 8.26 -1.62 -16.37
N ASN A 125 8.38 -1.11 -15.14
CA ASN A 125 8.07 -1.90 -13.96
C ASN A 125 6.59 -2.31 -13.93
N PHE A 126 5.68 -1.37 -14.18
CA PHE A 126 4.24 -1.67 -14.19
C PHE A 126 3.86 -2.55 -15.38
N GLY A 127 4.39 -2.29 -16.57
CA GLY A 127 4.13 -3.09 -17.77
C GLY A 127 4.58 -4.55 -17.62
N THR A 128 5.72 -4.77 -16.99
CA THR A 128 6.23 -6.13 -16.76
C THR A 128 5.53 -6.88 -15.63
N ASN A 129 4.63 -6.24 -14.86
CA ASN A 129 3.79 -6.94 -13.88
C ASN A 129 2.80 -7.92 -14.54
N VAL A 130 2.50 -7.75 -15.83
CA VAL A 130 1.69 -8.73 -16.59
C VAL A 130 2.24 -10.16 -16.48
N PHE A 131 3.56 -10.33 -16.36
CA PHE A 131 4.19 -11.64 -16.18
C PHE A 131 4.04 -12.23 -14.77
N LEU A 132 3.61 -11.43 -13.79
CA LEU A 132 3.36 -11.87 -12.42
C LEU A 132 1.90 -12.34 -12.21
N GLY A 133 1.02 -12.06 -13.19
CA GLY A 133 -0.40 -12.32 -13.11
C GLY A 133 -1.11 -11.24 -12.28
N GLU A 134 -1.25 -11.47 -10.98
CA GLU A 134 -1.92 -10.54 -10.06
C GLU A 134 -0.90 -9.96 -9.07
N ILE A 135 -1.07 -8.71 -8.70
CA ILE A 135 -0.31 -8.03 -7.64
C ILE A 135 -1.27 -7.35 -6.67
N SER A 136 -0.88 -7.26 -5.41
CA SER A 136 -1.65 -6.56 -4.40
C SER A 136 -1.82 -5.07 -4.73
N TYR A 137 -3.00 -4.51 -4.42
CA TYR A 137 -3.25 -3.08 -4.53
C TYR A 137 -2.27 -2.25 -3.67
N ILE A 138 -1.89 -2.76 -2.50
CA ILE A 138 -0.88 -2.14 -1.64
C ILE A 138 0.47 -2.08 -2.35
N THR A 139 0.88 -3.18 -2.98
CA THR A 139 2.11 -3.24 -3.78
C THR A 139 2.08 -2.22 -4.92
N LYS A 140 0.94 -2.12 -5.63
CA LYS A 140 0.74 -1.15 -6.71
C LYS A 140 0.91 0.29 -6.22
N ALA A 141 0.26 0.65 -5.14
CA ALA A 141 0.33 2.00 -4.56
C ALA A 141 1.74 2.37 -4.09
N LEU A 142 2.39 1.47 -3.34
CA LEU A 142 3.73 1.70 -2.80
C LEU A 142 4.81 1.73 -3.89
N ALA A 143 4.69 0.88 -4.92
CA ALA A 143 5.71 0.75 -5.96
C ALA A 143 5.96 2.05 -6.72
N VAL A 144 4.93 2.86 -7.01
CA VAL A 144 5.10 4.15 -7.68
C VAL A 144 5.98 5.08 -6.86
N VAL A 145 5.62 5.29 -5.60
CA VAL A 145 6.28 6.28 -4.73
C VAL A 145 7.70 5.84 -4.38
N LEU A 146 7.87 4.58 -3.99
CA LEU A 146 9.18 4.04 -3.60
C LEU A 146 10.14 3.97 -4.79
N GLN A 147 9.66 3.56 -5.96
CA GLN A 147 10.50 3.52 -7.15
C GLN A 147 10.95 4.91 -7.58
N LEU A 148 10.06 5.90 -7.53
CA LEU A 148 10.39 7.28 -7.82
C LEU A 148 11.50 7.79 -6.88
N ALA A 149 11.37 7.55 -5.57
CA ALA A 149 12.38 7.95 -4.58
C ALA A 149 13.74 7.30 -4.84
N VAL A 150 13.78 5.97 -4.98
CA VAL A 150 15.04 5.22 -5.16
C VAL A 150 15.73 5.59 -6.48
N THR A 151 14.97 5.75 -7.56
CA THR A 151 15.55 6.12 -8.87
C THR A 151 16.07 7.55 -8.87
N LEU A 152 15.40 8.45 -8.13
CA LEU A 152 15.81 9.84 -8.00
C LEU A 152 17.22 9.94 -7.38
N ASP A 153 17.48 9.23 -6.30
CA ASP A 153 18.75 9.28 -5.59
C ASP A 153 19.92 8.90 -6.50
N TYR A 154 19.77 7.83 -7.29
CA TYR A 154 20.80 7.42 -8.25
C TYR A 154 20.98 8.46 -9.36
N SER A 155 19.90 9.05 -9.79
CA SER A 155 19.90 10.07 -10.86
C SER A 155 20.59 11.36 -10.42
N ILE A 156 20.33 11.86 -9.22
CA ILE A 156 20.99 13.05 -8.65
C ILE A 156 22.48 12.81 -8.53
N PHE A 157 22.90 11.62 -8.06
CA PHE A 157 24.30 11.29 -7.91
C PHE A 157 25.06 11.33 -9.24
N LEU A 158 24.48 10.80 -10.31
CA LEU A 158 25.05 10.86 -11.65
C LEU A 158 25.15 12.30 -12.17
N LEU A 159 24.10 13.12 -11.98
CA LEU A 159 24.10 14.51 -12.43
C LEU A 159 25.18 15.34 -11.74
N HIS A 160 25.30 15.26 -10.43
CA HIS A 160 26.33 15.98 -9.71
C HIS A 160 27.72 15.62 -10.24
N ARG A 161 27.97 14.34 -10.47
CA ARG A 161 29.24 13.91 -11.04
C ARG A 161 29.44 14.41 -12.46
N TYR A 162 28.41 14.41 -13.28
CA TYR A 162 28.48 14.98 -14.61
C TYR A 162 28.79 16.49 -14.57
N GLN A 163 28.16 17.26 -13.71
CA GLN A 163 28.40 18.69 -13.55
C GLN A 163 29.85 18.99 -13.10
N GLU A 164 30.41 18.18 -12.20
CA GLU A 164 31.82 18.29 -11.77
C GLU A 164 32.80 18.06 -12.95
N GLU A 165 32.58 17.01 -13.72
CA GLU A 165 33.45 16.68 -14.85
C GLU A 165 33.28 17.64 -16.01
N LYS A 166 32.10 18.18 -16.25
CA LYS A 166 31.81 19.18 -17.30
C LYS A 166 32.58 20.49 -17.12
N GLN A 167 33.01 20.82 -15.90
CA GLN A 167 33.87 21.97 -15.67
C GLN A 167 35.26 21.81 -16.28
N LYS A 168 35.70 20.60 -16.60
CA LYS A 168 37.05 20.28 -17.01
C LYS A 168 37.15 19.62 -18.39
N LEU A 169 36.05 19.04 -18.87
CA LEU A 169 35.99 18.20 -20.06
C LEU A 169 34.84 18.59 -20.97
N PRO A 170 34.93 18.31 -22.28
CA PRO A 170 33.78 18.38 -23.18
C PRO A 170 32.64 17.49 -22.72
N ASN A 171 31.39 17.83 -23.07
CA ASN A 171 30.18 17.20 -22.56
C ASN A 171 30.18 15.67 -22.70
N GLU A 172 30.59 15.14 -23.85
CA GLU A 172 30.61 13.69 -24.11
C GLU A 172 31.62 12.95 -23.22
N GLU A 173 32.83 13.50 -23.10
CA GLU A 173 33.87 12.92 -22.26
C GLU A 173 33.51 13.07 -20.76
N ALA A 174 32.93 14.21 -20.38
CA ALA A 174 32.46 14.46 -19.02
C ALA A 174 31.37 13.45 -18.61
N MET A 175 30.41 13.18 -19.51
CA MET A 175 29.34 12.20 -19.25
C MET A 175 29.91 10.78 -19.18
N ALA A 176 30.79 10.38 -20.11
CA ALA A 176 31.42 9.07 -20.06
C ALA A 176 32.21 8.83 -18.77
N LYS A 177 32.92 9.84 -18.31
CA LYS A 177 33.68 9.81 -17.04
C LYS A 177 32.77 9.79 -15.84
N ALA A 178 31.68 10.56 -15.84
CA ALA A 178 30.68 10.55 -14.81
C ALA A 178 30.02 9.17 -14.65
N ILE A 179 29.57 8.57 -15.74
CA ILE A 179 29.02 7.21 -15.74
C ILE A 179 30.03 6.21 -15.15
N LYS A 180 31.28 6.25 -15.63
CA LYS A 180 32.32 5.34 -15.13
C LYS A 180 32.59 5.52 -13.64
N ALA A 181 32.65 6.78 -13.16
CA ALA A 181 32.93 7.10 -11.75
C ALA A 181 31.77 6.70 -10.82
N THR A 182 30.53 6.84 -11.30
CA THR A 182 29.34 6.57 -10.48
C THR A 182 28.86 5.14 -10.56
N PHE A 183 29.23 4.40 -11.62
CA PHE A 183 28.76 3.05 -11.88
C PHE A 183 28.93 2.09 -10.69
N THR A 184 30.13 2.06 -10.11
CA THR A 184 30.41 1.16 -8.98
C THR A 184 29.58 1.53 -7.76
N SER A 185 29.46 2.81 -7.46
CA SER A 185 28.69 3.29 -6.29
C SER A 185 27.20 3.05 -6.45
N ILE A 186 26.63 3.36 -7.61
CA ILE A 186 25.23 3.12 -7.93
C ILE A 186 24.92 1.63 -7.89
N THR A 187 25.76 0.80 -8.52
CA THR A 187 25.56 -0.65 -8.58
C THR A 187 25.67 -1.29 -7.19
N SER A 188 26.67 -0.91 -6.40
CA SER A 188 26.83 -1.45 -5.05
C SER A 188 25.67 -1.10 -4.13
N SER A 189 25.21 0.17 -4.16
CA SER A 189 24.06 0.62 -3.39
C SER A 189 22.77 -0.10 -3.84
N SER A 190 22.57 -0.23 -5.16
CA SER A 190 21.39 -0.90 -5.69
C SER A 190 21.35 -2.39 -5.35
N ILE A 191 22.49 -3.09 -5.39
CA ILE A 191 22.57 -4.51 -4.99
C ILE A 191 22.10 -4.67 -3.54
N THR A 192 22.52 -3.79 -2.65
CA THR A 192 22.09 -3.82 -1.24
C THR A 192 20.57 -3.60 -1.12
N THR A 193 20.02 -2.64 -1.86
CA THR A 193 18.58 -2.37 -1.89
C THR A 193 17.80 -3.55 -2.48
N ILE A 194 18.29 -4.12 -3.60
CA ILE A 194 17.70 -5.32 -4.22
C ILE A 194 17.74 -6.50 -3.24
N ALA A 195 18.86 -6.73 -2.56
CA ALA A 195 18.96 -7.80 -1.58
C ALA A 195 17.94 -7.64 -0.43
N GLY A 196 17.72 -6.40 0.03
CA GLY A 196 16.67 -6.11 1.01
C GLY A 196 15.26 -6.46 0.51
N PHE A 197 14.93 -6.10 -0.71
CA PHE A 197 13.63 -6.49 -1.31
C PHE A 197 13.52 -7.98 -1.61
N VAL A 198 14.60 -8.62 -2.05
CA VAL A 198 14.63 -10.08 -2.27
C VAL A 198 14.44 -10.83 -0.95
N ALA A 199 14.93 -10.31 0.17
CA ALA A 199 14.68 -10.91 1.48
C ALA A 199 13.19 -10.96 1.83
N LEU A 200 12.37 -9.98 1.38
CA LEU A 200 10.92 -10.02 1.55
C LEU A 200 10.27 -11.18 0.76
N CYS A 201 10.90 -11.64 -0.32
CA CYS A 201 10.36 -12.76 -1.10
C CYS A 201 10.37 -14.09 -0.34
N VAL A 202 11.15 -14.20 0.74
CA VAL A 202 11.20 -15.39 1.60
C VAL A 202 10.04 -15.40 2.63
N MET A 203 9.31 -14.31 2.77
CA MET A 203 8.16 -14.25 3.66
C MET A 203 7.06 -15.21 3.19
N GLN A 204 6.40 -15.86 4.16
CA GLN A 204 5.23 -16.69 3.89
C GLN A 204 4.00 -15.84 3.48
N LEU A 205 3.97 -14.59 3.89
CA LEU A 205 2.90 -13.66 3.55
C LEU A 205 3.05 -13.23 2.08
N THR A 206 2.04 -13.51 1.27
CA THR A 206 2.02 -13.19 -0.18
C THR A 206 2.26 -11.72 -0.45
N LEU A 207 1.72 -10.82 0.38
CA LEU A 207 1.94 -9.38 0.29
C LEU A 207 3.44 -9.01 0.35
N GLY A 208 4.20 -9.61 1.28
CA GLY A 208 5.65 -9.37 1.39
C GLY A 208 6.39 -9.84 0.14
N ARG A 209 6.01 -11.00 -0.40
CA ARG A 209 6.58 -11.53 -1.64
C ARG A 209 6.30 -10.64 -2.84
N ASP A 210 5.08 -10.14 -2.99
CA ASP A 210 4.69 -9.23 -4.08
C ASP A 210 5.50 -7.93 -4.02
N ILE A 211 5.55 -7.29 -2.86
CA ILE A 211 6.36 -6.07 -2.65
C ILE A 211 7.81 -6.37 -2.99
N GLY A 212 8.35 -7.48 -2.49
CA GLY A 212 9.73 -7.88 -2.73
C GLY A 212 10.08 -7.99 -4.20
N ILE A 213 9.28 -8.72 -4.98
CA ILE A 213 9.52 -8.93 -6.42
C ILE A 213 9.37 -7.63 -7.21
N VAL A 214 8.25 -6.90 -7.01
CA VAL A 214 7.95 -5.69 -7.78
C VAL A 214 8.97 -4.60 -7.49
N MET A 215 9.40 -4.45 -6.24
CA MET A 215 10.38 -3.44 -5.85
C MET A 215 11.80 -3.83 -6.27
N ALA A 216 12.23 -5.08 -6.09
CA ALA A 216 13.55 -5.52 -6.58
C ALA A 216 13.69 -5.30 -8.09
N LYS A 217 12.68 -5.69 -8.87
CA LYS A 217 12.59 -5.45 -10.30
C LYS A 217 12.60 -3.95 -10.62
N GLY A 218 11.83 -3.15 -9.86
CA GLY A 218 11.78 -1.70 -9.99
C GLY A 218 13.14 -1.04 -9.79
N VAL A 219 13.92 -1.47 -8.80
CA VAL A 219 15.29 -0.97 -8.57
C VAL A 219 16.20 -1.31 -9.74
N VAL A 220 16.16 -2.55 -10.25
CA VAL A 220 16.95 -2.94 -11.43
C VAL A 220 16.63 -2.04 -12.62
N LEU A 221 15.35 -1.85 -12.93
CA LEU A 221 14.91 -0.98 -14.04
C LEU A 221 15.28 0.49 -13.80
N GLY A 222 15.23 0.95 -12.55
CA GLY A 222 15.66 2.30 -12.15
C GLY A 222 17.15 2.51 -12.42
N VAL A 223 18.00 1.56 -12.03
CA VAL A 223 19.45 1.61 -12.28
C VAL A 223 19.75 1.60 -13.78
N LEU A 224 19.10 0.72 -14.53
CA LEU A 224 19.25 0.69 -15.99
C LEU A 224 18.84 2.03 -16.62
N SER A 225 17.73 2.61 -16.17
CA SER A 225 17.30 3.93 -16.63
C SER A 225 18.30 5.03 -16.29
N THR A 226 18.86 5.00 -15.09
CA THR A 226 19.87 5.99 -14.66
C THR A 226 21.16 5.88 -15.45
N ILE A 227 21.57 4.67 -15.85
CA ILE A 227 22.83 4.45 -16.58
C ILE A 227 22.68 4.70 -18.09
N PHE A 228 21.51 4.39 -18.67
CA PHE A 228 21.34 4.45 -20.14
C PHE A 228 20.42 5.60 -20.58
N ILE A 229 19.25 5.75 -19.96
CA ILE A 229 18.22 6.70 -20.40
C ILE A 229 18.53 8.10 -19.93
N LEU A 230 18.84 8.28 -18.66
CA LEU A 230 19.09 9.59 -18.08
C LEU A 230 20.29 10.31 -18.72
N PRO A 231 21.47 9.68 -18.95
CA PRO A 231 22.57 10.31 -19.66
C PRO A 231 22.17 10.79 -21.06
N SER A 232 21.42 9.97 -21.79
CA SER A 232 20.94 10.31 -23.12
C SER A 232 20.01 11.52 -23.10
N LEU A 233 19.11 11.60 -22.13
CA LEU A 233 18.24 12.77 -21.95
C LEU A 233 19.02 14.01 -21.53
N LEU A 234 19.96 13.89 -20.60
CA LEU A 234 20.79 15.01 -20.15
C LEU A 234 21.63 15.56 -21.30
N MET A 235 22.23 14.70 -22.12
CA MET A 235 22.99 15.11 -23.31
C MET A 235 22.09 15.79 -24.34
N PHE A 236 20.92 15.24 -24.60
CA PHE A 236 19.96 15.80 -25.56
C PHE A 236 19.47 17.21 -25.14
N PHE A 237 19.18 17.39 -23.85
CA PHE A 237 18.69 18.66 -23.31
C PHE A 237 19.79 19.56 -22.76
N ASP A 238 21.08 19.21 -22.89
CA ASP A 238 22.18 19.91 -22.26
C ASP A 238 22.18 21.44 -22.54
N LYS A 239 22.03 21.83 -23.82
CA LYS A 239 21.94 23.23 -24.21
C LYS A 239 20.79 23.97 -23.56
N THR A 240 19.66 23.28 -23.39
CA THR A 240 18.47 23.87 -22.77
C THR A 240 18.63 23.99 -21.26
N ILE A 241 19.22 22.99 -20.63
CA ILE A 241 19.55 22.99 -19.20
C ILE A 241 20.48 24.16 -18.88
N GLU A 242 21.50 24.36 -19.71
CA GLU A 242 22.48 25.42 -19.53
C GLU A 242 21.88 26.82 -19.75
N LYS A 243 21.01 26.97 -20.74
CA LYS A 243 20.32 28.25 -21.02
C LYS A 243 19.46 28.73 -19.83
N TYR A 244 18.85 27.82 -19.09
CA TYR A 244 18.00 28.14 -17.95
C TYR A 244 18.68 27.85 -16.60
N LYS A 245 20.01 28.02 -16.56
CA LYS A 245 20.79 27.86 -15.34
C LYS A 245 20.53 29.02 -14.38
N HIS A 246 20.41 28.70 -13.10
CA HIS A 246 20.28 29.64 -11.99
C HIS A 246 21.21 29.23 -10.84
N LYS A 247 21.45 30.14 -9.90
CA LYS A 247 22.22 29.81 -8.69
C LYS A 247 21.37 28.86 -7.80
N THR A 248 22.02 27.87 -7.23
CA THR A 248 21.38 26.99 -6.22
C THR A 248 20.81 27.83 -5.08
N ILE A 249 19.57 27.52 -4.69
CA ILE A 249 18.91 28.19 -3.57
C ILE A 249 19.46 27.65 -2.25
N LEU A 250 19.89 26.38 -2.25
CA LEU A 250 20.51 25.73 -1.10
C LEU A 250 22.00 26.12 -1.07
N ASN A 251 22.36 27.02 -0.17
CA ASN A 251 23.76 27.35 0.08
C ASN A 251 24.50 26.14 0.66
N GLU A 252 25.78 26.01 0.25
CA GLU A 252 26.66 24.99 0.84
C GLU A 252 26.71 25.11 2.36
N LEU A 253 26.38 24.02 3.05
CA LEU A 253 26.32 23.97 4.51
C LEU A 253 27.73 23.86 5.12
N HIS A 254 28.60 24.82 4.89
CA HIS A 254 30.00 24.82 5.39
C HIS A 254 30.13 24.70 6.92
N ARG A 255 29.07 25.07 7.67
CA ARG A 255 29.09 25.04 9.13
C ARG A 255 28.86 23.64 9.70
N VAL A 256 28.05 22.83 9.03
CA VAL A 256 27.67 21.50 9.53
C VAL A 256 28.86 20.53 9.57
N PRO A 257 29.65 20.36 8.49
CA PRO A 257 30.81 19.47 8.54
C PRO A 257 31.80 19.86 9.64
N ARG A 258 32.08 21.17 9.78
CA ARG A 258 32.97 21.68 10.81
C ARG A 258 32.45 21.43 12.24
N PHE A 259 31.14 21.57 12.45
CA PHE A 259 30.52 21.28 13.72
C PHE A 259 30.59 19.78 14.05
N VAL A 260 30.30 18.91 13.09
CA VAL A 260 30.35 17.45 13.26
C VAL A 260 31.77 17.00 13.58
N ILE A 261 32.77 17.43 12.81
CA ILE A 261 34.17 17.08 13.03
C ILE A 261 34.67 17.58 14.40
N ARG A 262 34.24 18.75 14.82
CA ARG A 262 34.63 19.32 16.11
C ARG A 262 34.04 18.61 17.30
N HIS A 263 32.81 18.06 17.15
CA HIS A 263 32.04 17.50 18.27
C HIS A 263 31.72 16.03 18.10
N TYR A 264 32.41 15.27 17.23
CA TYR A 264 32.03 13.89 16.84
C TYR A 264 31.86 12.95 18.05
N LYS A 265 32.72 13.06 19.10
CA LYS A 265 32.58 12.23 20.30
C LYS A 265 31.29 12.55 21.06
N LYS A 266 31.01 13.85 21.30
CA LYS A 266 29.78 14.27 21.99
C LYS A 266 28.52 13.92 21.22
N ILE A 267 28.59 13.99 19.89
CA ILE A 267 27.48 13.59 19.01
C ILE A 267 27.26 12.09 19.13
N LEU A 268 28.33 11.28 19.07
CA LEU A 268 28.22 9.84 19.25
C LEU A 268 27.62 9.47 20.61
N ASP A 269 28.14 10.07 21.70
CA ASP A 269 27.64 9.84 23.05
C ASP A 269 26.14 10.20 23.17
N ALA A 270 25.72 11.31 22.58
CA ALA A 270 24.32 11.73 22.57
C ALA A 270 23.44 10.73 21.81
N PHE A 271 23.88 10.26 20.63
CA PHE A 271 23.14 9.26 19.85
C PHE A 271 23.02 7.93 20.59
N VAL A 272 24.08 7.46 21.24
CA VAL A 272 24.04 6.21 22.05
C VAL A 272 23.09 6.39 23.24
N LEU A 273 23.12 7.55 23.91
CA LEU A 273 22.21 7.82 25.03
C LEU A 273 20.75 7.83 24.59
N ILE A 274 20.45 8.44 23.44
CA ILE A 274 19.11 8.51 22.87
C ILE A 274 18.64 7.14 22.37
N PHE A 275 19.55 6.27 21.90
CA PHE A 275 19.21 4.94 21.39
C PHE A 275 18.52 4.06 22.46
N ILE A 276 18.92 4.19 23.74
CA ILE A 276 18.36 3.40 24.83
C ILE A 276 16.84 3.62 25.02
N PRO A 277 16.35 4.87 25.23
CA PRO A 277 14.91 5.11 25.41
C PRO A 277 14.10 4.81 24.15
N PHE A 278 14.65 5.05 22.95
CA PHE A 278 13.97 4.70 21.70
C PHE A 278 13.90 3.19 21.48
N GLY A 279 14.95 2.43 21.82
CA GLY A 279 14.93 0.96 21.80
C GLY A 279 13.90 0.40 22.78
N TYR A 280 13.78 0.98 23.97
CA TYR A 280 12.74 0.62 24.93
C TYR A 280 11.33 0.93 24.38
N GLY A 281 11.14 2.10 23.80
CA GLY A 281 9.88 2.49 23.19
C GLY A 281 9.45 1.56 22.04
N GLN A 282 10.39 1.19 21.17
CA GLN A 282 10.14 0.25 20.08
C GLN A 282 9.68 -1.13 20.60
N ALA A 283 10.31 -1.64 21.66
CA ALA A 283 9.95 -2.93 22.24
C ALA A 283 8.55 -2.94 22.90
N HIS A 284 8.00 -1.77 23.24
CA HIS A 284 6.69 -1.60 23.87
C HIS A 284 5.64 -1.01 22.93
N THR A 285 5.95 -0.90 21.64
CA THR A 285 4.97 -0.43 20.64
C THR A 285 3.96 -1.53 20.36
N ASN A 286 2.68 -1.24 20.60
CA ASN A 286 1.59 -2.15 20.25
C ASN A 286 1.37 -2.17 18.73
N ILE A 287 1.32 -3.34 18.17
CA ILE A 287 1.00 -3.55 16.75
C ILE A 287 -0.45 -4.02 16.66
N TYR A 288 -1.26 -3.31 15.91
CA TYR A 288 -2.62 -3.76 15.63
C TYR A 288 -2.64 -4.60 14.34
N TYR A 289 -3.46 -5.66 14.36
CA TYR A 289 -3.63 -6.59 13.24
C TYR A 289 -4.99 -6.45 12.58
N ASP A 290 -5.83 -5.56 13.09
CA ASP A 290 -7.16 -5.29 12.55
C ASP A 290 -7.06 -4.34 11.35
N LEU A 291 -7.31 -4.89 10.16
CA LEU A 291 -7.32 -4.13 8.92
C LEU A 291 -8.49 -3.13 8.86
N ILE A 292 -9.57 -3.43 9.59
CA ILE A 292 -10.79 -2.62 9.60
C ILE A 292 -10.56 -1.31 10.36
N SER A 293 -9.85 -1.37 11.49
CA SER A 293 -9.55 -0.17 12.28
C SER A 293 -8.62 0.84 11.58
N GLY A 294 -7.93 0.40 10.53
CA GLY A 294 -7.12 1.28 9.67
C GLY A 294 -7.90 2.00 8.57
N MET A 295 -9.18 1.64 8.39
CA MET A 295 -10.02 2.23 7.33
C MET A 295 -10.70 3.52 7.79
N PRO A 296 -10.96 4.47 6.88
CA PRO A 296 -11.75 5.66 7.19
C PRO A 296 -13.14 5.29 7.70
N GLY A 297 -13.56 5.91 8.80
CA GLY A 297 -14.84 5.61 9.46
C GLY A 297 -16.09 6.02 8.68
N ASP A 298 -15.92 6.81 7.62
CA ASP A 298 -16.96 7.29 6.71
C ASP A 298 -17.21 6.34 5.52
N PHE A 299 -16.45 5.26 5.38
CA PHE A 299 -16.74 4.23 4.37
C PHE A 299 -18.11 3.59 4.60
N ALA A 300 -18.88 3.44 3.53
CA ALA A 300 -20.22 2.85 3.58
C ALA A 300 -20.19 1.44 4.20
N SER A 301 -19.19 0.64 3.90
CA SER A 301 -18.99 -0.70 4.48
C SER A 301 -18.62 -0.68 5.96
N ILE A 302 -17.88 0.33 6.41
CA ILE A 302 -17.52 0.52 7.82
C ILE A 302 -18.74 0.97 8.61
N ILE A 303 -19.51 1.92 8.09
CA ILE A 303 -20.80 2.33 8.67
C ILE A 303 -21.73 1.12 8.75
N GLY A 304 -21.84 0.32 7.68
CA GLY A 304 -22.63 -0.89 7.66
C GLY A 304 -22.19 -1.94 8.70
N THR A 305 -20.88 -2.14 8.83
CA THR A 305 -20.32 -3.05 9.83
C THR A 305 -20.57 -2.56 11.26
N ASN A 306 -20.47 -1.26 11.51
CA ASN A 306 -20.80 -0.69 12.80
C ASN A 306 -22.32 -0.81 13.13
N GLN A 307 -23.20 -0.62 12.15
CA GLN A 307 -24.63 -0.86 12.34
C GLN A 307 -24.94 -2.32 12.67
N LEU A 308 -24.25 -3.29 12.04
CA LEU A 308 -24.36 -4.71 12.39
C LEU A 308 -23.89 -4.97 13.82
N LYS A 309 -22.78 -4.35 14.23
CA LYS A 309 -22.29 -4.44 15.60
C LYS A 309 -23.27 -3.85 16.61
N ASP A 310 -23.75 -2.63 16.37
CA ASP A 310 -24.56 -1.90 17.34
C ASP A 310 -25.98 -2.47 17.49
N LYS A 311 -26.57 -2.97 16.38
CA LYS A 311 -27.94 -3.48 16.35
C LYS A 311 -28.04 -4.98 16.56
N PHE A 312 -27.13 -5.76 16.02
CA PHE A 312 -27.17 -7.22 16.03
C PHE A 312 -26.03 -7.84 16.84
N ASP A 313 -25.18 -7.02 17.47
CA ASP A 313 -24.00 -7.44 18.23
C ASP A 313 -23.03 -8.32 17.40
N MET A 314 -23.05 -8.14 16.06
CA MET A 314 -22.22 -8.87 15.11
C MET A 314 -20.96 -8.08 14.78
N THR A 315 -19.86 -8.41 15.44
CA THR A 315 -18.55 -7.81 15.15
C THR A 315 -17.82 -8.58 14.06
N THR A 316 -17.76 -9.90 14.18
CA THR A 316 -17.08 -10.82 13.24
C THR A 316 -17.81 -12.13 13.21
N THR A 317 -18.14 -12.62 12.03
CA THR A 317 -18.81 -13.92 11.84
C THR A 317 -17.78 -14.94 11.38
N HIS A 318 -17.70 -16.07 12.10
CA HIS A 318 -16.88 -17.21 11.73
C HIS A 318 -17.76 -18.41 11.43
N PHE A 319 -17.38 -19.21 10.43
CA PHE A 319 -18.04 -20.45 10.11
C PHE A 319 -17.14 -21.61 10.56
N VAL A 320 -17.70 -22.51 11.35
CA VAL A 320 -17.02 -23.74 11.78
C VAL A 320 -17.51 -24.88 10.90
N LEU A 321 -16.61 -25.46 10.12
CA LEU A 321 -16.91 -26.63 9.31
C LEU A 321 -16.68 -27.89 10.15
N VAL A 322 -17.66 -28.75 10.22
CA VAL A 322 -17.60 -30.01 10.97
C VAL A 322 -17.81 -31.20 10.03
N ASP A 323 -17.32 -32.39 10.41
CA ASP A 323 -17.56 -33.64 9.66
C ASP A 323 -19.02 -34.04 9.80
N ASP A 324 -19.67 -34.40 8.70
CA ASP A 324 -21.06 -34.88 8.62
C ASP A 324 -21.30 -36.19 9.42
N LYS A 325 -20.21 -36.85 9.82
CA LYS A 325 -20.27 -38.06 10.68
C LYS A 325 -20.53 -37.80 12.16
N LEU A 326 -20.38 -36.53 12.59
CA LEU A 326 -20.65 -36.16 13.97
C LEU A 326 -22.14 -36.29 14.29
N THR A 327 -22.43 -36.84 15.45
CA THR A 327 -23.82 -36.94 15.94
C THR A 327 -24.32 -35.55 16.36
N THR A 328 -25.63 -35.36 16.31
CA THR A 328 -26.27 -34.11 16.75
C THR A 328 -25.90 -33.74 18.19
N ASN A 329 -25.72 -34.72 19.07
CA ASN A 329 -25.30 -34.49 20.46
C ASN A 329 -23.86 -33.96 20.55
N GLU A 330 -22.95 -34.50 19.72
CA GLU A 330 -21.55 -34.01 19.67
C GLU A 330 -21.49 -32.58 19.16
N ILE A 331 -22.28 -32.25 18.13
CA ILE A 331 -22.36 -30.87 17.60
C ILE A 331 -22.96 -29.94 18.66
N GLN A 332 -24.01 -30.32 19.36
CA GLN A 332 -24.62 -29.51 20.42
C GLN A 332 -23.66 -29.28 21.60
N ASN A 333 -22.93 -30.31 22.02
CA ASN A 333 -21.90 -30.14 23.05
C ASN A 333 -20.80 -29.19 22.62
N MET A 334 -20.31 -29.33 21.41
CA MET A 334 -19.31 -28.44 20.83
C MET A 334 -19.83 -26.98 20.76
N CYS A 335 -21.06 -26.76 20.33
CA CYS A 335 -21.66 -25.42 20.31
C CYS A 335 -21.77 -24.84 21.73
N SER A 336 -22.11 -25.65 22.73
CA SER A 336 -22.15 -25.22 24.13
C SER A 336 -20.78 -24.84 24.65
N GLU A 337 -19.74 -25.65 24.39
CA GLU A 337 -18.37 -25.40 24.78
C GLU A 337 -17.81 -24.11 24.11
N ILE A 338 -18.12 -23.92 22.82
CA ILE A 338 -17.71 -22.70 22.10
C ILE A 338 -18.42 -21.48 22.69
N LYS A 339 -19.71 -21.57 23.01
CA LYS A 339 -20.49 -20.46 23.56
C LYS A 339 -19.96 -20.00 24.93
N ASP A 340 -19.40 -20.93 25.72
CA ASP A 340 -18.83 -20.64 27.05
C ASP A 340 -17.46 -19.97 26.98
N LEU A 341 -16.84 -19.89 25.79
CA LEU A 341 -15.57 -19.19 25.60
C LEU A 341 -15.73 -17.67 25.75
N LYS A 342 -14.80 -17.07 26.49
CA LYS A 342 -14.79 -15.62 26.69
C LYS A 342 -14.56 -14.89 25.37
N GLY A 343 -15.51 -14.09 24.96
CA GLY A 343 -15.45 -13.30 23.72
C GLY A 343 -16.34 -13.84 22.60
N ILE A 344 -17.02 -14.96 22.81
CA ILE A 344 -18.06 -15.45 21.91
C ILE A 344 -19.40 -14.88 22.38
N HIS A 345 -20.13 -14.26 21.46
CA HIS A 345 -21.43 -13.67 21.76
C HIS A 345 -22.56 -14.67 21.48
N ASN A 346 -22.56 -15.28 20.31
CA ASN A 346 -23.57 -16.26 19.93
C ASN A 346 -22.98 -17.36 19.05
N VAL A 347 -23.57 -18.57 19.15
CA VAL A 347 -23.28 -19.72 18.29
C VAL A 347 -24.62 -20.22 17.76
N LEU A 348 -24.73 -20.23 16.43
CA LEU A 348 -25.95 -20.60 15.68
C LEU A 348 -25.75 -21.93 14.98
#